data_9b3dd51947a059017db8924290b0298f
#
_entry.id   9b3dd51947a059017db8924290b0298f
#
_cell.length_a   1.000
_cell.length_b   1.000
_cell.length_c   1.000
_cell.angle_alpha   90.00
_cell.angle_beta   90.00
_cell.angle_gamma   90.00
#
_symmetry.space_group_name_H-M   'P 1'
#
loop_
_entity.id
_entity.type
_entity.pdbx_description
1 polymer ?
#
loop_
_entity_poly.entity_id
_entity_poly.type
_entity_poly.pdbx_seq_one_letter_code
_entity_poly.pdbx_strand_id
1 'polypeptide(L)'
;MSTPPKGGIVYHYSLDLAKLDQDRLTVTLEIDGLVPENLTFCFPKIVPGIYGAMDFGQYISGLTALNRKGNPLRVQQLDTNCWSIGQAYDLDKITYQVDDSWEEFGRNTTEGFYRSSASTFKDSTFVINANCLFGYFRGFTQSPLEVVFNKPSSLYAATSLVQTTHSPQQDVYQISSYHDLLDQPILYAQADTSMIQLPNIRVEVACHSTSGEKIAKEVAAFIKPLLLNQAKYLGNQLPVDKYTFLIYHHSDPQQNIYMGDGLEHSNSTLILLYMPLDQQVIKETVYSIASHEFFHILMPLGLHSHEIEDYDFNEPAFSRHLWLYEGMTEYFTIHMPIKTGVQTLEEFCTVLERKVKEMQSFDPDLSLTALSMAPMEKQDQYYNVYLKGALLNLCLDIYLRELSSGEYGVQELVGQLIQKYGPDRPFQDEKLFEEIIQLTGFTELQNFMDNYIKGTEALPLKEMLQKVGLSLKNGQITPSPKPSVEQLQLRRYWL
;
A
#
# COMPACT_ATOMS: atom_id res chain seq x y z
N MET A 1 -19.46 22.90 -3.95
CA MET A 1 -20.40 22.08 -3.15
C MET A 1 -21.24 21.30 -4.14
N SER A 2 -20.94 20.02 -4.32
CA SER A 2 -21.77 19.10 -5.09
C SER A 2 -22.98 18.73 -4.23
N THR A 3 -24.18 18.91 -4.77
CA THR A 3 -25.41 18.42 -4.14
C THR A 3 -25.34 16.89 -4.00
N PRO A 4 -25.61 16.34 -2.79
CA PRO A 4 -25.61 14.88 -2.60
C PRO A 4 -26.61 14.22 -3.56
N PRO A 5 -26.34 13.00 -4.03
CA PRO A 5 -27.27 12.25 -4.85
C PRO A 5 -28.60 12.07 -4.07
N LYS A 6 -29.74 12.13 -4.77
CA LYS A 6 -31.06 11.97 -4.18
C LYS A 6 -31.15 10.62 -3.43
N GLY A 7 -31.14 10.65 -2.09
CA GLY A 7 -31.22 9.49 -1.21
C GLY A 7 -29.91 9.03 -0.57
N GLY A 8 -28.82 9.82 -0.66
CA GLY A 8 -27.55 9.53 0.03
C GLY A 8 -27.50 10.08 1.46
N ILE A 9 -26.59 9.51 2.28
CA ILE A 9 -26.22 10.04 3.59
C ILE A 9 -24.93 10.85 3.47
N VAL A 10 -24.67 11.74 4.45
CA VAL A 10 -23.39 12.39 4.68
C VAL A 10 -22.93 12.02 6.07
N TYR A 11 -21.68 11.59 6.21
CA TYR A 11 -21.08 11.30 7.50
C TYR A 11 -20.38 12.54 8.06
N HIS A 12 -20.63 12.86 9.32
CA HIS A 12 -19.94 13.93 10.06
C HIS A 12 -19.22 13.33 11.26
N TYR A 13 -17.95 12.99 11.07
CA TYR A 13 -17.11 12.47 12.14
C TYR A 13 -16.45 13.59 12.94
N SER A 14 -16.38 13.43 14.25
CA SER A 14 -15.62 14.32 15.12
C SER A 14 -14.93 13.56 16.24
N LEU A 15 -13.72 13.98 16.58
CA LEU A 15 -12.95 13.46 17.70
C LEU A 15 -12.01 14.56 18.26
N ASP A 16 -11.52 14.32 19.49
CA ASP A 16 -10.66 15.28 20.19
C ASP A 16 -9.39 14.59 20.69
N LEU A 17 -8.28 14.87 20.00
CA LEU A 17 -6.96 14.31 20.32
C LEU A 17 -6.41 14.79 21.68
N ALA A 18 -6.98 15.86 22.25
CA ALA A 18 -6.63 16.34 23.59
C ALA A 18 -7.33 15.54 24.71
N LYS A 19 -8.32 14.71 24.36
CA LYS A 19 -9.15 13.94 25.32
C LYS A 19 -8.88 12.44 25.20
N LEU A 20 -7.61 12.08 25.21
CA LEU A 20 -7.21 10.67 25.30
C LEU A 20 -7.48 10.16 26.71
N ASP A 21 -8.24 9.08 26.84
CA ASP A 21 -8.53 8.43 28.12
C ASP A 21 -8.06 6.99 28.10
N GLN A 22 -7.02 6.67 28.86
CA GLN A 22 -6.39 5.34 28.91
C GLN A 22 -6.06 4.77 27.50
N ASP A 23 -5.39 5.59 26.68
CA ASP A 23 -5.03 5.29 25.28
C ASP A 23 -6.24 5.01 24.36
N ARG A 24 -7.43 5.57 24.72
CA ARG A 24 -8.67 5.50 23.95
C ARG A 24 -9.10 6.85 23.43
N LEU A 25 -9.54 6.87 22.20
CA LEU A 25 -10.21 8.02 21.59
C LEU A 25 -11.71 7.81 21.52
N THR A 26 -12.47 8.84 21.88
CA THR A 26 -13.93 8.84 21.66
C THR A 26 -14.22 9.44 20.29
N VAL A 27 -14.90 8.68 19.44
CA VAL A 27 -15.36 9.11 18.12
C VAL A 27 -16.86 9.32 18.14
N THR A 28 -17.30 10.43 17.57
CA THR A 28 -18.72 10.75 17.35
C THR A 28 -18.98 10.81 15.86
N LEU A 29 -20.02 10.14 15.42
CA LEU A 29 -20.57 10.22 14.07
C LEU A 29 -21.98 10.79 14.16
N GLU A 30 -22.21 11.91 13.47
CA GLU A 30 -23.56 12.43 13.14
C GLU A 30 -23.83 12.19 11.67
N ILE A 31 -25.09 11.98 11.29
CA ILE A 31 -25.46 11.69 9.90
C ILE A 31 -26.55 12.62 9.42
N ASP A 32 -26.35 13.11 8.18
CA ASP A 32 -27.40 13.81 7.44
C ASP A 32 -27.96 12.93 6.33
N GLY A 33 -29.24 13.06 6.04
CA GLY A 33 -29.89 12.34 4.96
C GLY A 33 -30.96 11.34 5.42
N LEU A 34 -31.41 10.54 4.46
CA LEU A 34 -32.42 9.51 4.70
C LEU A 34 -31.75 8.13 4.77
N VAL A 35 -32.02 7.42 5.84
CA VAL A 35 -31.51 6.07 6.07
C VAL A 35 -32.64 5.04 6.13
N PRO A 36 -32.39 3.77 5.75
CA PRO A 36 -33.37 2.69 5.88
C PRO A 36 -33.68 2.38 7.34
N GLU A 37 -34.75 1.60 7.58
CA GLU A 37 -35.18 1.21 8.92
C GLU A 37 -34.12 0.43 9.70
N ASN A 38 -33.34 -0.38 9.02
CA ASN A 38 -32.27 -1.15 9.62
C ASN A 38 -30.97 -0.83 8.87
N LEU A 39 -29.93 -0.52 9.63
CA LEU A 39 -28.57 -0.27 9.14
C LEU A 39 -27.58 -1.26 9.76
N THR A 40 -26.56 -1.59 9.00
CA THR A 40 -25.39 -2.29 9.54
C THR A 40 -24.19 -1.33 9.49
N PHE A 41 -23.67 -1.02 10.68
CA PHE A 41 -22.46 -0.21 10.85
C PHE A 41 -21.27 -1.13 11.05
N CYS A 42 -20.25 -1.00 10.24
CA CYS A 42 -19.10 -1.90 10.22
C CYS A 42 -17.76 -1.15 10.29
N PHE A 43 -16.76 -1.81 10.82
CA PHE A 43 -15.35 -1.50 10.65
C PHE A 43 -14.72 -2.51 9.69
N PRO A 44 -13.65 -2.17 8.98
CA PRO A 44 -12.98 -3.11 8.10
C PRO A 44 -12.45 -4.35 8.83
N LYS A 45 -12.59 -5.50 8.21
CA LYS A 45 -11.84 -6.70 8.58
C LYS A 45 -10.44 -6.65 7.99
N ILE A 46 -10.34 -6.10 6.78
CA ILE A 46 -9.13 -6.01 5.97
C ILE A 46 -9.19 -4.75 5.12
N VAL A 47 -8.05 -4.22 4.72
CA VAL A 47 -7.94 -3.06 3.82
C VAL A 47 -7.06 -3.42 2.61
N PRO A 48 -7.19 -2.70 1.48
CA PRO A 48 -6.27 -2.86 0.34
C PRO A 48 -4.80 -2.74 0.75
N GLY A 49 -3.92 -3.46 0.06
CA GLY A 49 -2.49 -3.55 0.39
C GLY A 49 -2.16 -4.52 1.52
N ILE A 50 -3.15 -4.91 2.34
CA ILE A 50 -2.99 -5.87 3.44
C ILE A 50 -3.65 -7.20 3.06
N TYR A 51 -2.94 -8.28 3.26
CA TYR A 51 -3.40 -9.63 2.88
C TYR A 51 -3.59 -10.55 4.10
N GLY A 52 -3.88 -9.95 5.25
CA GLY A 52 -4.21 -10.60 6.51
C GLY A 52 -5.41 -9.97 7.18
N ALA A 53 -6.25 -10.77 7.84
CA ALA A 53 -7.38 -10.25 8.59
C ALA A 53 -6.91 -9.51 9.83
N MET A 54 -7.25 -8.23 9.92
CA MET A 54 -6.92 -7.36 11.05
C MET A 54 -8.07 -7.19 12.02
N ASP A 55 -9.32 -7.39 11.55
CA ASP A 55 -10.54 -7.29 12.35
C ASP A 55 -10.60 -6.01 13.21
N PHE A 56 -10.55 -4.84 12.56
CA PHE A 56 -10.43 -3.53 13.26
C PHE A 56 -11.59 -3.25 14.22
N GLY A 57 -12.74 -3.89 14.05
CA GLY A 57 -13.85 -3.83 14.99
C GLY A 57 -13.54 -4.37 16.39
N GLN A 58 -12.48 -5.19 16.57
CA GLN A 58 -12.04 -5.69 17.89
C GLN A 58 -11.55 -4.58 18.83
N TYR A 59 -11.08 -3.44 18.26
CA TYR A 59 -10.61 -2.28 19.01
C TYR A 59 -11.73 -1.31 19.39
N ILE A 60 -12.99 -1.62 19.05
CA ILE A 60 -14.15 -0.77 19.28
C ILE A 60 -14.90 -1.20 20.52
N SER A 61 -15.20 -0.25 21.39
CA SER A 61 -15.96 -0.49 22.61
C SER A 61 -17.02 0.59 22.86
N GLY A 62 -18.03 0.28 23.67
CA GLY A 62 -19.03 1.24 24.10
C GLY A 62 -19.89 1.86 22.99
N LEU A 63 -20.10 1.16 21.87
CA LEU A 63 -20.87 1.68 20.74
C LEU A 63 -22.34 1.88 21.12
N THR A 64 -22.81 3.12 20.98
CA THR A 64 -24.18 3.55 21.27
C THR A 64 -24.72 4.34 20.08
N ALA A 65 -26.03 4.26 19.88
CA ALA A 65 -26.74 5.01 18.84
C ALA A 65 -27.94 5.77 19.46
N LEU A 66 -28.10 7.02 19.06
CA LEU A 66 -29.19 7.90 19.51
C LEU A 66 -30.03 8.35 18.32
N ASN A 67 -31.32 8.50 18.54
CA ASN A 67 -32.21 9.12 17.59
C ASN A 67 -32.23 10.65 17.73
N ARG A 68 -32.88 11.36 16.81
CA ARG A 68 -32.97 12.84 16.76
C ARG A 68 -33.62 13.46 18.03
N LYS A 69 -34.27 12.66 18.89
CA LYS A 69 -34.79 13.08 20.19
C LYS A 69 -33.83 12.79 21.35
N GLY A 70 -32.66 12.26 21.08
CA GLY A 70 -31.65 11.85 22.06
C GLY A 70 -31.95 10.53 22.77
N ASN A 71 -32.95 9.76 22.30
CA ASN A 71 -33.28 8.45 22.90
C ASN A 71 -32.36 7.37 22.28
N PRO A 72 -31.94 6.37 23.09
CA PRO A 72 -31.12 5.27 22.60
C PRO A 72 -31.89 4.39 21.61
N LEU A 73 -31.23 4.05 20.52
CA LEU A 73 -31.66 3.04 19.55
C LEU A 73 -31.12 1.66 19.94
N ARG A 74 -31.76 0.62 19.45
CA ARG A 74 -31.28 -0.75 19.67
C ARG A 74 -30.02 -0.98 18.80
N VAL A 75 -28.91 -1.30 19.45
CA VAL A 75 -27.65 -1.72 18.83
C VAL A 75 -27.39 -3.17 19.21
N GLN A 76 -27.03 -4.00 18.22
CA GLN A 76 -26.67 -5.40 18.43
C GLN A 76 -25.40 -5.72 17.61
N GLN A 77 -24.36 -6.16 18.29
CA GLN A 77 -23.16 -6.66 17.62
C GLN A 77 -23.49 -7.96 16.89
N LEU A 78 -23.14 -8.05 15.61
CA LEU A 78 -23.39 -9.20 14.73
C LEU A 78 -22.17 -10.13 14.70
N ASP A 79 -21.01 -9.54 14.59
CA ASP A 79 -19.69 -10.20 14.58
C ASP A 79 -18.63 -9.25 15.14
N THR A 80 -17.34 -9.57 14.99
CA THR A 80 -16.24 -8.74 15.48
C THR A 80 -16.28 -7.33 14.90
N ASN A 81 -16.69 -7.17 13.64
CA ASN A 81 -16.54 -5.93 12.89
C ASN A 81 -17.85 -5.16 12.68
N CYS A 82 -19.02 -5.78 12.87
CA CYS A 82 -20.28 -5.19 12.45
C CYS A 82 -21.35 -5.18 13.56
N TRP A 83 -22.17 -4.11 13.56
CA TRP A 83 -23.30 -3.89 14.47
C TRP A 83 -24.56 -3.56 13.69
N SER A 84 -25.68 -4.17 14.03
CA SER A 84 -26.99 -3.77 13.51
C SER A 84 -27.59 -2.66 14.36
N ILE A 85 -28.21 -1.67 13.72
CA ILE A 85 -28.93 -0.57 14.34
C ILE A 85 -30.38 -0.64 13.89
N GLY A 86 -31.28 -0.91 14.81
CA GLY A 86 -32.73 -0.98 14.58
C GLY A 86 -33.38 0.39 14.66
N GLN A 87 -34.50 0.59 13.92
CA GLN A 87 -35.21 1.88 13.84
C GLN A 87 -34.30 3.03 13.36
N ALA A 88 -33.35 2.71 12.48
CA ALA A 88 -32.32 3.65 12.02
C ALA A 88 -32.85 4.82 11.21
N TYR A 89 -34.11 4.79 10.72
CA TYR A 89 -34.74 5.91 10.01
C TYR A 89 -34.73 7.24 10.79
N ASP A 90 -34.60 7.17 12.14
CA ASP A 90 -34.49 8.32 13.03
C ASP A 90 -33.10 8.44 13.68
N LEU A 91 -32.11 7.73 13.17
CA LEU A 91 -30.71 7.80 13.64
C LEU A 91 -30.16 9.21 13.46
N ASP A 92 -29.51 9.73 14.49
CA ASP A 92 -28.89 11.02 14.53
C ASP A 92 -27.40 10.90 14.84
N LYS A 93 -27.07 10.09 15.85
CA LYS A 93 -25.71 10.04 16.40
C LYS A 93 -25.29 8.63 16.78
N ILE A 94 -24.05 8.28 16.46
CA ILE A 94 -23.34 7.13 17.00
C ILE A 94 -22.12 7.63 17.77
N THR A 95 -21.85 7.03 18.94
CA THR A 95 -20.62 7.30 19.72
C THR A 95 -19.98 5.98 20.13
N TYR A 96 -18.68 5.90 20.05
CA TYR A 96 -17.89 4.74 20.45
C TYR A 96 -16.49 5.13 20.88
N GLN A 97 -15.79 4.23 21.55
CA GLN A 97 -14.38 4.36 21.92
C GLN A 97 -13.52 3.45 21.04
N VAL A 98 -12.36 3.94 20.68
CA VAL A 98 -11.35 3.25 19.87
C VAL A 98 -10.09 3.07 20.72
N ASP A 99 -9.64 1.82 20.89
CA ASP A 99 -8.38 1.49 21.56
C ASP A 99 -7.18 1.67 20.61
N ASP A 100 -5.99 1.94 21.18
CA ASP A 100 -4.72 1.89 20.43
C ASP A 100 -4.47 0.47 19.90
N SER A 101 -4.39 0.32 18.60
CA SER A 101 -4.23 -1.00 17.96
C SER A 101 -2.79 -1.50 17.92
N TRP A 102 -1.79 -0.65 18.23
CA TRP A 102 -0.38 -1.09 18.27
C TRP A 102 0.01 -1.76 19.59
N GLU A 103 -0.74 -1.60 20.67
CA GLU A 103 -0.40 -2.20 21.97
C GLU A 103 -0.40 -3.74 21.96
N GLU A 104 -1.23 -4.35 21.16
CA GLU A 104 -1.28 -5.81 21.03
C GLU A 104 -0.08 -6.41 20.33
N PHE A 105 0.66 -5.61 19.58
CA PHE A 105 1.83 -6.07 18.84
C PHE A 105 2.94 -6.65 19.74
N GLY A 106 3.07 -6.21 20.95
CA GLY A 106 4.02 -6.79 21.94
C GLY A 106 3.52 -8.06 22.59
N ARG A 107 2.23 -8.40 22.45
CA ARG A 107 1.57 -9.53 23.12
C ARG A 107 1.31 -10.71 22.20
N ASN A 108 1.04 -10.46 20.92
CA ASN A 108 0.79 -11.48 19.90
C ASN A 108 1.69 -11.24 18.70
N THR A 109 2.84 -11.88 18.65
CA THR A 109 3.69 -11.97 17.45
C THR A 109 3.09 -12.99 16.45
N THR A 110 1.79 -12.91 16.19
CA THR A 110 1.17 -13.73 15.15
C THR A 110 1.59 -13.21 13.79
N GLU A 111 2.07 -14.11 12.95
CA GLU A 111 2.25 -13.89 11.53
C GLU A 111 1.00 -13.21 10.96
N GLY A 112 1.17 -12.12 10.21
CA GLY A 112 0.06 -11.41 9.56
C GLY A 112 -0.45 -10.14 10.23
N PHE A 113 0.20 -9.60 11.27
CA PHE A 113 -0.12 -8.28 11.78
C PHE A 113 0.68 -7.19 11.05
N TYR A 114 0.00 -6.33 10.32
CA TYR A 114 0.58 -5.25 9.53
C TYR A 114 0.40 -3.92 10.25
N ARG A 115 1.45 -3.44 10.94
CA ARG A 115 1.42 -2.20 11.72
C ARG A 115 1.13 -0.96 10.88
N SER A 116 1.57 -0.94 9.64
CA SER A 116 1.33 0.17 8.71
C SER A 116 -0.17 0.42 8.45
N SER A 117 -1.06 -0.56 8.68
CA SER A 117 -2.51 -0.39 8.61
C SER A 117 -3.18 -0.11 9.97
N ALA A 118 -2.44 -0.16 11.07
CA ALA A 118 -2.93 0.06 12.42
C ALA A 118 -2.68 1.48 12.92
N SER A 119 -3.28 1.89 14.03
CA SER A 119 -3.16 3.24 14.61
C SER A 119 -2.56 3.21 16.00
N THR A 120 -1.82 4.27 16.37
CA THR A 120 -1.33 4.47 17.73
C THR A 120 -1.61 5.89 18.23
N PHE A 121 -1.84 6.01 19.55
CA PHE A 121 -2.20 7.25 20.24
C PHE A 121 -1.28 7.48 21.44
N LYS A 122 0.03 7.47 21.24
CA LYS A 122 1.01 7.43 22.31
C LYS A 122 1.87 8.69 22.38
N ASP A 123 2.19 9.14 23.59
CA ASP A 123 3.15 10.23 23.86
C ASP A 123 2.86 11.54 23.08
N SER A 124 1.57 11.90 22.94
CA SER A 124 1.11 13.04 22.15
C SER A 124 1.46 12.94 20.67
N THR A 125 1.61 11.72 20.16
CA THR A 125 1.79 11.40 18.74
C THR A 125 0.69 10.46 18.31
N PHE A 126 0.11 10.71 17.13
CA PHE A 126 -0.98 9.91 16.62
C PHE A 126 -0.64 9.50 15.20
N VAL A 127 -0.51 8.20 14.96
CA VAL A 127 -0.57 7.62 13.62
C VAL A 127 -2.00 7.16 13.42
N ILE A 128 -2.71 7.81 12.52
CA ILE A 128 -4.13 7.56 12.29
C ILE A 128 -4.31 6.93 10.92
N ASN A 129 -4.67 5.65 10.92
CA ASN A 129 -5.25 4.98 9.78
C ASN A 129 -6.78 4.98 9.95
N ALA A 130 -7.49 5.47 8.95
CA ALA A 130 -8.93 5.72 9.06
C ALA A 130 -9.75 4.46 9.33
N ASN A 131 -9.31 3.31 8.84
CA ASN A 131 -9.91 1.99 9.08
C ASN A 131 -9.95 1.59 10.57
N CYS A 132 -9.05 2.14 11.39
CA CYS A 132 -9.06 1.89 12.83
C CYS A 132 -10.09 2.74 13.57
N LEU A 133 -10.34 3.97 13.08
CA LEU A 133 -11.12 4.97 13.81
C LEU A 133 -12.54 5.14 13.31
N PHE A 134 -12.75 5.00 12.00
CA PHE A 134 -14.02 5.36 11.37
C PHE A 134 -14.68 4.12 10.78
N GLY A 135 -15.91 3.84 11.23
CA GLY A 135 -16.72 2.80 10.62
C GLY A 135 -17.47 3.31 9.39
N TYR A 136 -18.25 2.47 8.77
CA TYR A 136 -19.11 2.81 7.63
C TYR A 136 -20.41 2.04 7.68
N PHE A 137 -21.44 2.55 7.03
CA PHE A 137 -22.67 1.78 6.83
C PHE A 137 -22.54 0.93 5.56
N ARG A 138 -22.84 -0.36 5.67
CA ARG A 138 -22.86 -1.28 4.52
C ARG A 138 -23.80 -0.76 3.44
N GLY A 139 -23.28 -0.64 2.21
CA GLY A 139 -23.96 -0.04 1.06
C GLY A 139 -23.87 1.49 0.96
N PHE A 140 -23.09 2.17 1.81
CA PHE A 140 -22.91 3.62 1.80
C PHE A 140 -21.44 4.07 1.79
N THR A 141 -20.53 3.22 1.32
CA THR A 141 -19.09 3.50 1.24
C THR A 141 -18.76 4.64 0.27
N GLN A 142 -19.63 4.90 -0.71
CA GLN A 142 -19.49 6.00 -1.69
C GLN A 142 -20.12 7.33 -1.21
N SER A 143 -20.56 7.39 0.04
CA SER A 143 -21.13 8.61 0.61
C SER A 143 -20.05 9.59 1.04
N PRO A 144 -20.26 10.92 0.86
CA PRO A 144 -19.29 11.93 1.28
C PRO A 144 -19.18 12.00 2.80
N LEU A 145 -17.97 12.41 3.25
CA LEU A 145 -17.66 12.53 4.67
C LEU A 145 -17.04 13.89 4.98
N GLU A 146 -17.35 14.37 6.19
CA GLU A 146 -16.59 15.43 6.86
C GLU A 146 -15.95 14.82 8.11
N VAL A 147 -14.66 15.09 8.31
CA VAL A 147 -13.94 14.64 9.51
C VAL A 147 -13.32 15.84 10.22
N VAL A 148 -13.67 16.01 11.49
CA VAL A 148 -13.22 17.11 12.35
C VAL A 148 -12.33 16.56 13.45
N PHE A 149 -11.06 16.99 13.45
CA PHE A 149 -10.11 16.73 14.52
C PHE A 149 -9.94 17.98 15.38
N ASN A 150 -10.37 17.92 16.66
CA ASN A 150 -9.93 18.87 17.65
C ASN A 150 -8.58 18.42 18.20
N LYS A 151 -7.62 19.32 18.34
CA LYS A 151 -6.24 18.98 18.67
C LYS A 151 -5.52 20.06 19.50
N PRO A 152 -4.50 19.71 20.28
CA PRO A 152 -3.56 20.68 20.81
C PRO A 152 -2.89 21.50 19.70
N SER A 153 -2.68 22.78 19.93
CA SER A 153 -2.04 23.68 18.96
C SER A 153 -0.56 23.32 18.65
N SER A 154 0.05 22.49 19.47
CA SER A 154 1.41 21.97 19.26
C SER A 154 1.50 20.87 18.22
N LEU A 155 0.38 20.27 17.83
CA LEU A 155 0.35 19.18 16.86
C LEU A 155 0.19 19.71 15.43
N TYR A 156 1.07 19.23 14.56
CA TYR A 156 1.00 19.38 13.13
C TYR A 156 0.41 18.12 12.52
N ALA A 157 -0.50 18.25 11.56
CA ALA A 157 -1.04 17.16 10.78
C ALA A 157 -0.27 17.00 9.47
N ALA A 158 0.48 15.94 9.33
CA ALA A 158 1.04 15.55 8.04
C ALA A 158 0.10 14.52 7.39
N THR A 159 -0.36 14.81 6.18
CA THR A 159 -1.28 13.95 5.42
C THR A 159 -1.37 14.44 3.98
N SER A 160 -1.81 13.58 3.07
CA SER A 160 -2.18 13.97 1.71
C SER A 160 -3.62 14.49 1.60
N LEU A 161 -4.45 14.38 2.63
CA LEU A 161 -5.79 14.97 2.68
C LEU A 161 -5.75 16.48 2.44
N VAL A 162 -6.79 16.97 1.75
CA VAL A 162 -6.97 18.42 1.54
C VAL A 162 -7.76 19.00 2.71
N GLN A 163 -7.11 19.84 3.50
CA GLN A 163 -7.78 20.59 4.55
C GLN A 163 -8.69 21.66 3.96
N THR A 164 -9.93 21.70 4.42
CA THR A 164 -10.89 22.76 4.07
C THR A 164 -10.90 23.92 5.07
N THR A 165 -10.64 23.61 6.32
CA THR A 165 -10.51 24.62 7.39
C THR A 165 -9.35 24.22 8.28
N HIS A 166 -8.50 25.20 8.59
CA HIS A 166 -7.35 25.03 9.48
C HIS A 166 -7.35 26.10 10.55
N SER A 167 -7.28 25.65 11.80
CA SER A 167 -6.98 26.51 12.94
C SER A 167 -5.93 25.83 13.82
N PRO A 168 -5.29 26.54 14.75
CA PRO A 168 -4.33 25.93 15.66
C PRO A 168 -4.91 24.75 16.48
N GLN A 169 -6.23 24.73 16.73
CA GLN A 169 -6.90 23.73 17.56
C GLN A 169 -7.84 22.81 16.78
N GLN A 170 -7.98 22.97 15.47
CA GLN A 170 -8.94 22.19 14.70
C GLN A 170 -8.50 22.03 13.25
N ASP A 171 -8.61 20.81 12.73
CA ASP A 171 -8.48 20.49 11.32
C ASP A 171 -9.80 19.90 10.82
N VAL A 172 -10.24 20.31 9.64
CA VAL A 172 -11.47 19.81 8.98
C VAL A 172 -11.14 19.32 7.58
N TYR A 173 -11.57 18.10 7.28
CA TYR A 173 -11.39 17.47 5.99
C TYR A 173 -12.73 17.13 5.36
N GLN A 174 -12.88 17.43 4.07
CA GLN A 174 -14.02 17.03 3.24
C GLN A 174 -13.54 15.94 2.27
N ILE A 175 -14.18 14.79 2.29
CA ILE A 175 -13.73 13.58 1.61
C ILE A 175 -14.89 13.01 0.80
N SER A 176 -14.60 12.52 -0.42
CA SER A 176 -15.62 12.14 -1.39
C SER A 176 -16.26 10.79 -1.05
N SER A 177 -15.51 9.86 -0.47
CA SER A 177 -15.98 8.50 -0.16
C SER A 177 -15.21 7.90 1.02
N TYR A 178 -15.74 6.80 1.57
CA TYR A 178 -15.05 6.06 2.61
C TYR A 178 -13.73 5.43 2.10
N HIS A 179 -13.68 5.02 0.82
CA HIS A 179 -12.45 4.53 0.19
C HIS A 179 -11.37 5.62 0.17
N ASP A 180 -11.74 6.86 -0.24
CA ASP A 180 -10.80 8.00 -0.23
C ASP A 180 -10.31 8.34 1.17
N LEU A 181 -11.13 8.12 2.20
CA LEU A 181 -10.73 8.33 3.59
C LEU A 181 -9.67 7.31 4.03
N LEU A 182 -9.86 6.03 3.68
CA LEU A 182 -8.93 4.95 4.04
C LEU A 182 -7.58 5.08 3.34
N ASP A 183 -7.58 5.69 2.15
CA ASP A 183 -6.38 5.93 1.35
C ASP A 183 -5.51 7.11 1.86
N GLN A 184 -5.83 7.67 3.05
CA GLN A 184 -5.21 8.92 3.51
C GLN A 184 -4.85 8.85 5.00
N PRO A 185 -3.74 8.22 5.37
CA PRO A 185 -3.25 8.23 6.74
C PRO A 185 -2.85 9.64 7.21
N ILE A 186 -2.90 9.87 8.52
CA ILE A 186 -2.50 11.13 9.13
C ILE A 186 -1.48 10.88 10.24
N LEU A 187 -0.37 11.59 10.20
CA LEU A 187 0.59 11.66 11.30
C LEU A 187 0.43 12.99 12.04
N TYR A 188 -0.15 12.94 13.24
CA TYR A 188 -0.16 14.08 14.17
C TYR A 188 1.03 13.98 15.12
N ALA A 189 1.95 14.92 15.00
CA ALA A 189 3.13 15.01 15.85
C ALA A 189 3.61 16.47 15.98
N GLN A 190 4.64 16.71 16.78
CA GLN A 190 5.40 17.95 16.67
C GLN A 190 6.06 18.03 15.30
N ALA A 191 5.93 19.18 14.64
CA ALA A 191 6.40 19.34 13.27
C ALA A 191 7.89 18.98 13.10
N ASP A 192 8.13 17.92 12.31
CA ASP A 192 9.43 17.55 11.76
C ASP A 192 9.21 17.23 10.29
N THR A 193 9.32 18.25 9.43
CA THR A 193 8.98 18.14 8.02
C THR A 193 10.07 18.68 7.12
N SER A 194 10.15 18.16 5.91
CA SER A 194 11.03 18.64 4.85
C SER A 194 10.34 18.56 3.50
N MET A 195 10.54 19.57 2.65
CA MET A 195 9.92 19.64 1.34
C MET A 195 10.94 19.31 0.25
N ILE A 196 10.55 18.43 -0.67
CA ILE A 196 11.28 18.14 -1.90
C ILE A 196 10.47 18.71 -3.06
N GLN A 197 11.07 19.63 -3.82
CA GLN A 197 10.48 20.14 -5.06
C GLN A 197 11.24 19.56 -6.24
N LEU A 198 10.52 18.83 -7.09
CA LEU A 198 10.96 18.39 -8.42
C LEU A 198 10.11 19.10 -9.48
N PRO A 199 10.48 19.02 -10.78
CA PRO A 199 9.78 19.78 -11.82
C PRO A 199 8.27 19.60 -11.86
N ASN A 200 7.79 18.37 -11.65
CA ASN A 200 6.37 18.01 -11.82
C ASN A 200 5.73 17.45 -10.54
N ILE A 201 6.45 17.43 -9.42
CA ILE A 201 5.91 16.89 -8.16
C ILE A 201 6.43 17.68 -6.96
N ARG A 202 5.54 17.92 -6.02
CA ARG A 202 5.86 18.42 -4.67
C ARG A 202 5.73 17.29 -3.67
N VAL A 203 6.80 17.02 -2.93
CA VAL A 203 6.81 15.92 -1.94
C VAL A 203 7.08 16.48 -0.56
N GLU A 204 6.23 16.13 0.38
CA GLU A 204 6.45 16.36 1.80
C GLU A 204 7.01 15.08 2.43
N VAL A 205 8.04 15.25 3.25
CA VAL A 205 8.57 14.21 4.13
C VAL A 205 8.30 14.65 5.56
N ALA A 206 7.43 13.94 6.25
CA ALA A 206 7.07 14.21 7.63
C ALA A 206 7.49 13.03 8.51
N CYS A 207 8.23 13.31 9.57
CA CYS A 207 8.79 12.30 10.45
C CYS A 207 8.38 12.53 11.90
N HIS A 208 8.27 11.43 12.62
CA HIS A 208 8.31 11.40 14.07
C HIS A 208 9.34 10.37 14.52
N SER A 209 10.18 10.71 15.50
CA SER A 209 11.10 9.77 16.15
C SER A 209 10.89 9.78 17.66
N THR A 210 10.72 8.58 18.24
CA THR A 210 10.60 8.43 19.69
C THR A 210 11.90 8.76 20.44
N SER A 211 13.03 8.90 19.74
CA SER A 211 14.28 9.42 20.31
C SER A 211 14.23 10.93 20.60
N GLY A 212 13.23 11.64 20.03
CA GLY A 212 13.13 13.11 20.07
C GLY A 212 14.01 13.82 19.05
N GLU A 213 14.79 13.11 18.25
CA GLU A 213 15.59 13.71 17.18
C GLU A 213 14.74 14.04 15.96
N LYS A 214 15.09 15.13 15.27
CA LYS A 214 14.45 15.54 14.02
C LYS A 214 15.22 14.94 12.86
N ILE A 215 14.56 14.07 12.09
CA ILE A 215 15.17 13.28 11.02
C ILE A 215 14.62 13.58 9.62
N ALA A 216 13.57 14.40 9.50
CA ALA A 216 12.90 14.63 8.21
C ALA A 216 13.83 15.21 7.14
N LYS A 217 14.79 16.05 7.52
CA LYS A 217 15.75 16.65 6.59
C LYS A 217 16.71 15.59 6.01
N GLU A 218 17.23 14.71 6.86
CA GLU A 218 18.10 13.61 6.45
C GLU A 218 17.34 12.63 5.57
N VAL A 219 16.14 12.25 5.97
CA VAL A 219 15.29 11.34 5.19
C VAL A 219 14.94 11.95 3.84
N ALA A 220 14.59 13.23 3.77
CA ALA A 220 14.34 13.91 2.50
C ALA A 220 15.58 13.93 1.59
N ALA A 221 16.79 14.01 2.17
CA ALA A 221 18.03 13.93 1.41
C ALA A 221 18.26 12.52 0.80
N PHE A 222 17.69 11.45 1.39
CA PHE A 222 17.74 10.10 0.84
C PHE A 222 16.64 9.85 -0.20
N ILE A 223 15.43 10.38 0.04
CA ILE A 223 14.27 10.21 -0.84
C ILE A 223 14.43 11.01 -2.15
N LYS A 224 15.01 12.20 -2.11
CA LYS A 224 15.14 13.04 -3.32
C LYS A 224 15.87 12.35 -4.48
N PRO A 225 17.07 11.76 -4.32
CA PRO A 225 17.72 11.01 -5.41
C PRO A 225 16.93 9.76 -5.83
N LEU A 226 16.22 9.10 -4.92
CA LEU A 226 15.32 7.98 -5.25
C LEU A 226 14.25 8.44 -6.25
N LEU A 227 13.50 9.49 -5.93
CA LEU A 227 12.46 10.03 -6.81
C LEU A 227 12.98 10.48 -8.18
N LEU A 228 14.18 11.05 -8.23
CA LEU A 228 14.84 11.40 -9.50
C LEU A 228 15.14 10.16 -10.35
N ASN A 229 15.57 9.07 -9.72
CA ASN A 229 15.82 7.80 -10.40
C ASN A 229 14.51 7.13 -10.85
N GLN A 230 13.47 7.17 -10.04
CA GLN A 230 12.13 6.69 -10.42
C GLN A 230 11.57 7.50 -11.60
N ALA A 231 11.69 8.82 -11.57
CA ALA A 231 11.29 9.65 -12.69
C ALA A 231 12.06 9.28 -13.97
N LYS A 232 13.40 9.14 -13.89
CA LYS A 232 14.24 8.70 -15.01
C LYS A 232 13.81 7.33 -15.53
N TYR A 233 13.52 6.39 -14.64
CA TYR A 233 13.06 5.04 -14.97
C TYR A 233 11.71 5.03 -15.68
N LEU A 234 10.82 5.96 -15.34
CA LEU A 234 9.48 6.12 -15.91
C LEU A 234 9.41 7.14 -17.07
N GLY A 235 10.52 7.41 -17.76
CA GLY A 235 10.55 8.32 -18.90
C GLY A 235 10.48 9.80 -18.55
N ASN A 236 10.99 10.18 -17.38
CA ASN A 236 11.00 11.52 -16.78
C ASN A 236 9.64 12.10 -16.43
N GLN A 237 8.66 11.23 -16.19
CA GLN A 237 7.34 11.61 -15.70
C GLN A 237 6.97 10.78 -14.47
N LEU A 238 6.43 11.45 -13.46
CA LEU A 238 5.81 10.79 -12.33
C LEU A 238 4.29 11.00 -12.45
N PRO A 239 3.46 9.96 -12.20
CA PRO A 239 2.02 10.02 -12.43
C PRO A 239 1.25 10.82 -11.37
N VAL A 240 1.94 11.39 -10.38
CA VAL A 240 1.37 12.22 -9.30
C VAL A 240 2.07 13.57 -9.25
N ASP A 241 1.34 14.63 -8.89
CA ASP A 241 1.85 16.01 -8.75
C ASP A 241 2.16 16.37 -7.28
N LYS A 242 1.62 15.59 -6.35
CA LYS A 242 1.83 15.73 -4.90
C LYS A 242 2.02 14.35 -4.28
N TYR A 243 2.92 14.24 -3.31
CA TYR A 243 3.10 13.02 -2.51
C TYR A 243 3.56 13.34 -1.09
N THR A 244 3.19 12.49 -0.12
CA THR A 244 3.58 12.66 1.27
C THR A 244 4.18 11.36 1.83
N PHE A 245 5.42 11.40 2.28
CA PHE A 245 6.02 10.31 3.06
C PHE A 245 5.78 10.59 4.54
N LEU A 246 5.03 9.73 5.19
CA LEU A 246 4.77 9.74 6.63
C LEU A 246 5.67 8.70 7.27
N ILE A 247 6.58 9.10 8.14
CA ILE A 247 7.57 8.19 8.71
C ILE A 247 7.49 8.24 10.23
N TYR A 248 7.16 7.10 10.82
CA TYR A 248 7.22 6.89 12.26
C TYR A 248 8.44 6.03 12.59
N HIS A 249 9.38 6.58 13.33
CA HIS A 249 10.58 5.89 13.77
C HIS A 249 10.50 5.61 15.28
N HIS A 250 10.51 4.34 15.64
CA HIS A 250 10.62 3.87 17.00
C HIS A 250 12.03 3.38 17.27
N SER A 251 12.69 4.02 18.21
CA SER A 251 14.02 3.63 18.68
C SER A 251 13.94 3.17 20.12
N ASP A 252 14.12 1.87 20.34
CA ASP A 252 14.31 1.33 21.68
C ASP A 252 15.75 0.79 21.80
N PRO A 253 16.64 1.49 22.52
CA PRO A 253 18.04 1.04 22.67
C PRO A 253 18.22 -0.30 23.39
N GLN A 254 17.17 -0.78 24.08
CA GLN A 254 17.20 -2.06 24.80
C GLN A 254 16.75 -3.23 23.94
N GLN A 255 16.06 -2.96 22.84
CA GLN A 255 15.58 -3.96 21.89
C GLN A 255 16.42 -3.89 20.61
N ASN A 256 17.09 -4.98 20.29
CA ASN A 256 17.86 -5.10 19.05
C ASN A 256 16.91 -5.55 17.91
N ILE A 257 15.85 -4.75 17.66
CA ILE A 257 14.87 -4.99 16.61
C ILE A 257 15.27 -4.17 15.40
N TYR A 258 15.26 -4.81 14.23
CA TYR A 258 15.44 -4.18 12.92
C TYR A 258 14.26 -4.58 12.05
N MET A 259 13.24 -3.74 12.00
CA MET A 259 12.04 -3.98 11.22
C MET A 259 11.59 -2.68 10.55
N GLY A 260 11.29 -2.78 9.27
CA GLY A 260 10.60 -1.75 8.50
C GLY A 260 9.33 -2.32 7.91
N ASP A 261 8.28 -1.51 7.87
CA ASP A 261 6.98 -1.83 7.30
C ASP A 261 6.47 -0.61 6.53
N GLY A 262 5.75 -0.81 5.42
CA GLY A 262 5.18 0.25 4.60
C GLY A 262 3.77 -0.10 4.15
N LEU A 263 3.00 0.94 3.82
CA LEU A 263 1.71 0.79 3.16
C LEU A 263 1.54 1.91 2.14
N GLU A 264 1.23 1.49 0.93
CA GLU A 264 0.97 2.35 -0.20
C GLU A 264 -0.37 3.05 -0.11
N HIS A 265 -0.40 4.28 -0.61
CA HIS A 265 -1.60 5.08 -0.83
C HIS A 265 -1.43 5.92 -2.09
N SER A 266 -2.53 6.39 -2.69
CA SER A 266 -2.52 7.12 -3.97
C SER A 266 -1.62 8.34 -3.97
N ASN A 267 -1.52 9.05 -2.84
CA ASN A 267 -0.73 10.28 -2.71
C ASN A 267 0.16 10.31 -1.46
N SER A 268 0.35 9.16 -0.81
CA SER A 268 1.21 9.05 0.37
C SER A 268 1.71 7.62 0.58
N THR A 269 2.69 7.49 1.45
CA THR A 269 3.12 6.21 2.04
C THR A 269 3.31 6.41 3.53
N LEU A 270 2.78 5.52 4.33
CA LEU A 270 3.12 5.40 5.75
C LEU A 270 4.25 4.38 5.91
N ILE A 271 5.38 4.82 6.46
CA ILE A 271 6.55 3.98 6.73
C ILE A 271 6.79 3.91 8.24
N LEU A 272 6.89 2.70 8.74
CA LEU A 272 7.20 2.41 10.13
C LEU A 272 8.61 1.82 10.25
N LEU A 273 9.43 2.39 11.10
CA LEU A 273 10.79 1.97 11.33
C LEU A 273 10.96 1.62 12.81
N TYR A 274 11.21 0.35 13.11
CA TYR A 274 11.57 -0.14 14.45
C TYR A 274 13.02 -0.56 14.41
N MET A 275 13.93 0.36 14.72
CA MET A 275 15.36 0.14 14.67
C MET A 275 16.12 1.19 15.46
N PRO A 276 17.38 0.93 15.86
CA PRO A 276 18.24 1.96 16.41
C PRO A 276 18.38 3.17 15.46
N LEU A 277 18.61 4.34 16.01
CA LEU A 277 18.86 5.54 15.23
C LEU A 277 20.26 5.48 14.59
N ASP A 278 20.40 4.65 13.56
CA ASP A 278 21.57 4.54 12.70
C ASP A 278 21.24 5.08 11.33
N GLN A 279 21.89 6.16 10.92
CA GLN A 279 21.59 6.85 9.66
C GLN A 279 21.76 5.95 8.43
N GLN A 280 22.73 5.02 8.43
CA GLN A 280 22.96 4.14 7.28
C GLN A 280 21.85 3.08 7.20
N VAL A 281 21.48 2.49 8.31
CA VAL A 281 20.38 1.49 8.38
C VAL A 281 19.05 2.13 8.01
N ILE A 282 18.75 3.31 8.57
CA ILE A 282 17.54 4.07 8.22
C ILE A 282 17.52 4.38 6.73
N LYS A 283 18.63 4.86 6.17
CA LYS A 283 18.73 5.17 4.75
C LYS A 283 18.43 3.96 3.88
N GLU A 284 19.06 2.82 4.14
CA GLU A 284 18.88 1.61 3.37
C GLU A 284 17.43 1.09 3.45
N THR A 285 16.86 1.10 4.66
CA THR A 285 15.49 0.65 4.89
C THR A 285 14.47 1.59 4.25
N VAL A 286 14.60 2.90 4.47
CA VAL A 286 13.71 3.90 3.84
C VAL A 286 13.81 3.84 2.32
N TYR A 287 15.03 3.72 1.77
CA TYR A 287 15.22 3.64 0.32
C TYR A 287 14.49 2.44 -0.27
N SER A 288 14.61 1.26 0.36
CA SER A 288 13.95 0.04 -0.09
C SER A 288 12.43 0.16 -0.03
N ILE A 289 11.88 0.52 1.13
CA ILE A 289 10.43 0.63 1.34
C ILE A 289 9.86 1.75 0.48
N ALA A 290 10.39 2.96 0.57
CA ALA A 290 9.89 4.10 -0.21
C ALA A 290 9.96 3.85 -1.73
N SER A 291 10.95 3.07 -2.21
CA SER A 291 11.03 2.69 -3.62
C SER A 291 9.90 1.76 -4.02
N HIS A 292 9.61 0.76 -3.21
CA HIS A 292 8.55 -0.21 -3.44
C HIS A 292 7.17 0.48 -3.38
N GLU A 293 6.86 1.12 -2.26
CA GLU A 293 5.58 1.77 -2.03
C GLU A 293 5.27 2.88 -3.06
N PHE A 294 6.27 3.64 -3.47
CA PHE A 294 6.06 4.66 -4.49
C PHE A 294 5.74 4.05 -5.87
N PHE A 295 6.27 2.87 -6.22
CA PHE A 295 5.92 2.23 -7.48
C PHE A 295 4.48 1.68 -7.51
N HIS A 296 3.83 1.50 -6.35
CA HIS A 296 2.41 1.15 -6.29
C HIS A 296 1.48 2.21 -6.91
N ILE A 297 1.93 3.44 -7.12
CA ILE A 297 1.19 4.43 -7.91
C ILE A 297 0.92 3.97 -9.35
N LEU A 298 1.69 3.01 -9.86
CA LEU A 298 1.46 2.39 -11.17
C LEU A 298 0.47 1.22 -11.07
N MET A 299 0.63 0.36 -10.05
CA MET A 299 -0.20 -0.82 -9.82
C MET A 299 -0.08 -1.25 -8.34
N PRO A 300 -1.20 -1.46 -7.62
CA PRO A 300 -2.57 -1.47 -8.12
C PRO A 300 -3.24 -0.10 -8.26
N LEU A 301 -2.67 0.99 -7.75
CA LEU A 301 -3.34 2.30 -7.68
C LEU A 301 -3.65 2.92 -9.06
N GLY A 302 -2.76 2.75 -10.03
CA GLY A 302 -2.94 3.23 -11.40
C GLY A 302 -3.46 2.19 -12.39
N LEU A 303 -3.45 0.91 -12.05
CA LEU A 303 -3.86 -0.20 -12.89
C LEU A 303 -4.33 -1.36 -12.01
N HIS A 304 -5.61 -1.65 -11.98
CA HIS A 304 -6.19 -2.71 -11.15
C HIS A 304 -7.38 -3.40 -11.82
N SER A 305 -7.81 -4.51 -11.21
CA SER A 305 -8.98 -5.27 -11.61
C SER A 305 -10.25 -4.77 -10.91
N HIS A 306 -11.41 -5.13 -11.45
CA HIS A 306 -12.72 -4.80 -10.84
C HIS A 306 -12.86 -5.29 -9.40
N GLU A 307 -12.21 -6.40 -9.07
CA GLU A 307 -12.24 -7.00 -7.74
C GLU A 307 -11.65 -6.09 -6.67
N ILE A 308 -10.71 -5.20 -7.07
CA ILE A 308 -10.07 -4.25 -6.15
C ILE A 308 -10.82 -2.91 -6.12
N GLU A 309 -11.46 -2.48 -7.21
CA GLU A 309 -12.16 -1.19 -7.29
C GLU A 309 -13.37 -1.13 -6.33
N ASP A 310 -14.23 -2.16 -6.36
CA ASP A 310 -15.39 -2.29 -5.49
C ASP A 310 -15.08 -3.13 -4.24
N TYR A 311 -14.00 -2.79 -3.55
CA TYR A 311 -13.49 -3.56 -2.42
C TYR A 311 -14.48 -3.65 -1.26
N ASP A 312 -14.92 -4.87 -0.91
CA ASP A 312 -15.68 -5.12 0.32
C ASP A 312 -14.71 -5.35 1.49
N PHE A 313 -14.69 -4.43 2.43
CA PHE A 313 -13.76 -4.46 3.55
C PHE A 313 -13.99 -5.62 4.55
N ASN A 314 -15.11 -6.33 4.45
CA ASN A 314 -15.44 -7.47 5.32
C ASN A 314 -15.49 -8.81 4.58
N GLU A 315 -15.75 -8.79 3.27
CA GLU A 315 -15.81 -9.97 2.41
C GLU A 315 -15.06 -9.70 1.08
N PRO A 316 -13.72 -9.45 1.12
CA PRO A 316 -12.97 -9.02 -0.05
C PRO A 316 -12.91 -10.10 -1.12
N ALA A 317 -13.03 -9.69 -2.38
CA ALA A 317 -12.61 -10.48 -3.51
C ALA A 317 -11.13 -10.21 -3.80
N PHE A 318 -10.39 -11.26 -4.15
CA PHE A 318 -8.97 -11.15 -4.50
C PHE A 318 -8.77 -11.29 -6.01
N SER A 319 -7.85 -10.49 -6.54
CA SER A 319 -7.39 -10.59 -7.92
C SER A 319 -6.39 -11.74 -8.09
N ARG A 320 -6.35 -12.33 -9.30
CA ARG A 320 -5.36 -13.36 -9.70
C ARG A 320 -3.97 -12.80 -9.94
N HIS A 321 -3.78 -11.49 -9.76
CA HIS A 321 -2.66 -10.76 -10.34
C HIS A 321 -1.72 -10.13 -9.32
N LEU A 322 -1.52 -10.72 -8.12
CA LEU A 322 -0.48 -10.26 -7.18
C LEU A 322 0.94 -10.29 -7.81
N TRP A 323 1.17 -11.19 -8.79
CA TRP A 323 2.40 -11.19 -9.58
C TRP A 323 2.64 -9.88 -10.33
N LEU A 324 1.56 -9.16 -10.67
CA LEU A 324 1.59 -7.83 -11.27
C LEU A 324 1.67 -6.74 -10.19
N TYR A 325 0.78 -6.77 -9.19
CA TYR A 325 0.70 -5.72 -8.20
C TYR A 325 1.94 -5.65 -7.30
N GLU A 326 2.35 -6.78 -6.75
CA GLU A 326 3.50 -6.89 -5.85
C GLU A 326 4.77 -7.31 -6.60
N GLY A 327 4.65 -8.35 -7.42
CA GLY A 327 5.80 -8.93 -8.12
C GLY A 327 6.44 -7.98 -9.13
N MET A 328 5.65 -7.22 -9.89
CA MET A 328 6.17 -6.24 -10.84
C MET A 328 6.70 -5.00 -10.11
N THR A 329 6.01 -4.54 -9.07
CA THR A 329 6.47 -3.44 -8.22
C THR A 329 7.82 -3.75 -7.60
N GLU A 330 7.99 -4.95 -7.05
CA GLU A 330 9.26 -5.40 -6.51
C GLU A 330 10.32 -5.56 -7.61
N TYR A 331 9.96 -6.03 -8.80
CA TYR A 331 10.88 -6.05 -9.93
C TYR A 331 11.34 -4.65 -10.32
N PHE A 332 10.44 -3.68 -10.39
CA PHE A 332 10.81 -2.27 -10.69
C PHE A 332 11.73 -1.71 -9.61
N THR A 333 11.47 -2.01 -8.35
CA THR A 333 12.30 -1.60 -7.21
C THR A 333 13.74 -2.07 -7.34
N ILE A 334 13.97 -3.32 -7.72
CA ILE A 334 15.32 -3.88 -7.85
C ILE A 334 15.97 -3.59 -9.22
N HIS A 335 15.17 -3.40 -10.28
CA HIS A 335 15.67 -3.16 -11.63
C HIS A 335 16.00 -1.68 -11.88
N MET A 336 15.26 -0.75 -11.27
CA MET A 336 15.50 0.68 -11.45
C MET A 336 16.92 1.11 -11.14
N PRO A 337 17.57 0.70 -10.01
CA PRO A 337 18.92 1.16 -9.69
C PRO A 337 19.97 0.78 -10.73
N ILE A 338 19.92 -0.43 -11.26
CA ILE A 338 20.84 -0.87 -12.32
C ILE A 338 20.56 -0.14 -13.64
N LYS A 339 19.29 -0.04 -14.05
CA LYS A 339 18.89 0.62 -15.29
C LYS A 339 19.18 2.12 -15.30
N THR A 340 19.15 2.78 -14.17
CA THR A 340 19.47 4.21 -14.03
C THR A 340 20.95 4.49 -13.80
N GLY A 341 21.77 3.43 -13.62
CA GLY A 341 23.22 3.51 -13.41
C GLY A 341 23.66 3.84 -11.99
N VAL A 342 22.76 3.64 -11.00
CA VAL A 342 23.06 3.82 -9.56
C VAL A 342 23.71 2.58 -8.98
N GLN A 343 23.41 1.41 -9.53
CA GLN A 343 23.89 0.11 -9.09
C GLN A 343 24.75 -0.54 -10.17
N THR A 344 25.78 -1.26 -9.78
CA THR A 344 26.61 -2.06 -10.69
C THR A 344 25.92 -3.40 -11.03
N LEU A 345 26.36 -4.04 -12.12
CA LEU A 345 25.86 -5.37 -12.50
C LEU A 345 26.15 -6.42 -11.42
N GLU A 346 27.27 -6.33 -10.73
CA GLU A 346 27.66 -7.26 -9.68
C GLU A 346 26.75 -7.13 -8.45
N GLU A 347 26.47 -5.90 -8.01
CA GLU A 347 25.53 -5.63 -6.93
C GLU A 347 24.12 -6.11 -7.28
N PHE A 348 23.67 -5.88 -8.51
CA PHE A 348 22.39 -6.37 -8.99
C PHE A 348 22.31 -7.91 -9.00
N CYS A 349 23.36 -8.59 -9.47
CA CYS A 349 23.44 -10.05 -9.41
C CYS A 349 23.32 -10.56 -7.96
N THR A 350 23.95 -9.89 -7.00
CA THR A 350 23.86 -10.24 -5.57
C THR A 350 22.41 -10.12 -5.04
N VAL A 351 21.67 -9.10 -5.47
CA VAL A 351 20.24 -8.97 -5.11
C VAL A 351 19.43 -10.13 -5.67
N LEU A 352 19.65 -10.49 -6.93
CA LEU A 352 18.95 -11.62 -7.58
C LEU A 352 19.30 -12.96 -6.91
N GLU A 353 20.57 -13.19 -6.55
CA GLU A 353 21.02 -14.40 -5.85
C GLU A 353 20.30 -14.58 -4.52
N ARG A 354 20.13 -13.50 -3.76
CA ARG A 354 19.39 -13.50 -2.51
C ARG A 354 17.94 -13.92 -2.75
N LYS A 355 17.25 -13.30 -3.71
CA LYS A 355 15.86 -13.66 -4.05
C LYS A 355 15.73 -15.12 -4.51
N VAL A 356 16.64 -15.61 -5.33
CA VAL A 356 16.67 -17.02 -5.76
C VAL A 356 16.84 -17.96 -4.58
N LYS A 357 17.70 -17.61 -3.63
CA LYS A 357 17.94 -18.41 -2.42
C LYS A 357 16.71 -18.42 -1.50
N GLU A 358 16.14 -17.26 -1.23
CA GLU A 358 14.99 -17.10 -0.34
C GLU A 358 13.74 -17.76 -0.91
N MET A 359 13.49 -17.66 -2.22
CA MET A 359 12.38 -18.32 -2.91
C MET A 359 12.36 -19.84 -2.69
N GLN A 360 13.52 -20.48 -2.49
CA GLN A 360 13.62 -21.93 -2.30
C GLN A 360 12.99 -22.42 -0.98
N SER A 361 12.69 -21.53 -0.05
CA SER A 361 12.02 -21.87 1.22
C SER A 361 10.49 -22.00 1.08
N PHE A 362 9.92 -21.64 -0.07
CA PHE A 362 8.49 -21.65 -0.34
C PHE A 362 8.08 -22.86 -1.20
N ASP A 363 6.77 -23.16 -1.17
CA ASP A 363 6.19 -24.29 -1.90
C ASP A 363 6.36 -24.09 -3.42
N PRO A 364 7.13 -24.97 -4.11
CA PRO A 364 7.33 -24.86 -5.56
C PRO A 364 6.06 -25.22 -6.36
N ASP A 365 5.15 -26.01 -5.79
CA ASP A 365 3.93 -26.49 -6.42
C ASP A 365 2.75 -25.52 -6.25
N LEU A 366 2.97 -24.36 -5.60
CA LEU A 366 1.99 -23.30 -5.49
C LEU A 366 2.19 -22.27 -6.62
N SER A 367 1.18 -22.13 -7.50
CA SER A 367 1.21 -21.14 -8.56
C SER A 367 0.99 -19.72 -8.02
N LEU A 368 1.50 -18.71 -8.72
CA LEU A 368 1.28 -17.30 -8.33
C LEU A 368 -0.20 -16.91 -8.41
N THR A 369 -0.95 -17.43 -9.38
CA THR A 369 -2.40 -17.23 -9.46
C THR A 369 -3.13 -17.85 -8.25
N ALA A 370 -2.79 -19.08 -7.85
CA ALA A 370 -3.41 -19.73 -6.70
C ALA A 370 -3.06 -19.00 -5.37
N LEU A 371 -1.83 -18.52 -5.24
CA LEU A 371 -1.41 -17.71 -4.09
C LEU A 371 -2.16 -16.37 -4.07
N SER A 372 -2.32 -15.71 -5.21
CA SER A 372 -3.06 -14.45 -5.34
C SER A 372 -4.54 -14.57 -4.95
N MET A 373 -5.16 -15.70 -5.22
CA MET A 373 -6.59 -15.95 -4.92
C MET A 373 -6.86 -16.34 -3.47
N ALA A 374 -5.85 -16.75 -2.72
CA ALA A 374 -5.98 -17.20 -1.34
C ALA A 374 -4.86 -16.66 -0.43
N PRO A 375 -4.57 -15.35 -0.46
CA PRO A 375 -3.42 -14.80 0.28
C PRO A 375 -3.63 -14.89 1.79
N MET A 376 -4.87 -14.81 2.28
CA MET A 376 -5.19 -14.89 3.70
C MET A 376 -5.01 -16.31 4.26
N GLU A 377 -5.32 -17.33 3.47
CA GLU A 377 -5.17 -18.74 3.84
C GLU A 377 -3.74 -19.24 3.65
N LYS A 378 -2.93 -18.51 2.88
CA LYS A 378 -1.55 -18.85 2.49
C LYS A 378 -0.52 -17.86 3.04
N GLN A 379 -0.75 -17.36 4.25
CA GLN A 379 0.12 -16.34 4.88
C GLN A 379 1.59 -16.77 4.94
N ASP A 380 1.85 -18.03 5.25
CA ASP A 380 3.20 -18.63 5.28
C ASP A 380 3.88 -18.66 3.91
N GLN A 381 3.11 -18.56 2.82
CA GLN A 381 3.59 -18.56 1.43
C GLN A 381 3.55 -17.16 0.80
N TYR A 382 2.88 -16.19 1.44
CA TYR A 382 2.57 -14.90 0.84
C TYR A 382 3.83 -14.14 0.39
N TYR A 383 4.90 -14.14 1.18
CA TYR A 383 6.13 -13.43 0.83
C TYR A 383 6.77 -13.89 -0.49
N ASN A 384 6.42 -15.10 -0.96
CA ASN A 384 6.86 -15.59 -2.28
C ASN A 384 6.31 -14.78 -3.48
N VAL A 385 5.25 -13.99 -3.27
CA VAL A 385 4.75 -13.05 -4.30
C VAL A 385 5.83 -12.03 -4.66
N TYR A 386 6.57 -11.53 -3.67
CA TYR A 386 7.68 -10.59 -3.86
C TYR A 386 8.92 -11.26 -4.45
N LEU A 387 9.21 -12.49 -4.05
CA LEU A 387 10.40 -13.20 -4.50
C LEU A 387 10.21 -13.82 -5.88
N LYS A 388 9.28 -14.79 -5.99
CA LYS A 388 8.96 -15.48 -7.26
C LYS A 388 8.37 -14.49 -8.27
N GLY A 389 7.55 -13.53 -7.80
CA GLY A 389 6.95 -12.50 -8.65
C GLY A 389 7.99 -11.58 -9.29
N ALA A 390 8.97 -11.07 -8.53
CA ALA A 390 10.05 -10.25 -9.11
C ALA A 390 10.90 -11.03 -10.11
N LEU A 391 11.26 -12.29 -9.80
CA LEU A 391 12.04 -13.14 -10.69
C LEU A 391 11.24 -13.56 -11.95
N LEU A 392 9.93 -13.75 -11.83
CA LEU A 392 9.02 -13.95 -12.95
C LEU A 392 9.05 -12.74 -13.89
N ASN A 393 8.89 -11.53 -13.32
CA ASN A 393 8.86 -10.30 -14.11
C ASN A 393 10.21 -9.95 -14.74
N LEU A 394 11.33 -10.33 -14.11
CA LEU A 394 12.64 -10.33 -14.75
C LEU A 394 12.69 -11.25 -15.99
N CYS A 395 12.17 -12.47 -15.87
CA CYS A 395 12.09 -13.40 -17.00
C CYS A 395 11.18 -12.85 -18.10
N LEU A 396 10.04 -12.28 -17.74
CA LEU A 396 9.09 -11.69 -18.68
C LEU A 396 9.70 -10.49 -19.42
N ASP A 397 10.44 -9.60 -18.72
CA ASP A 397 11.08 -8.44 -19.33
C ASP A 397 12.14 -8.86 -20.38
N ILE A 398 13.01 -9.80 -20.01
CA ILE A 398 14.01 -10.32 -20.96
C ILE A 398 13.32 -11.00 -22.13
N TYR A 399 12.25 -11.78 -21.91
CA TYR A 399 11.53 -12.47 -22.96
C TYR A 399 10.83 -11.51 -23.93
N LEU A 400 10.14 -10.50 -23.42
CA LEU A 400 9.53 -9.44 -24.22
C LEU A 400 10.57 -8.72 -25.09
N ARG A 401 11.72 -8.38 -24.52
CA ARG A 401 12.81 -7.72 -25.26
C ARG A 401 13.41 -8.62 -26.31
N GLU A 402 13.50 -9.93 -26.08
CA GLU A 402 13.92 -10.89 -27.11
C GLU A 402 12.92 -10.91 -28.26
N LEU A 403 11.60 -11.06 -27.99
CA LEU A 403 10.55 -11.11 -28.99
C LEU A 403 10.47 -9.83 -29.83
N SER A 404 10.73 -8.69 -29.23
CA SER A 404 10.68 -7.36 -29.85
C SER A 404 11.99 -6.86 -30.43
N SER A 405 13.06 -7.63 -30.37
CA SER A 405 14.42 -7.18 -30.73
C SER A 405 14.88 -5.98 -29.89
N GLY A 406 14.45 -5.91 -28.64
CA GLY A 406 14.84 -4.91 -27.65
C GLY A 406 13.90 -3.73 -27.48
N GLU A 407 12.91 -3.57 -28.35
CA GLU A 407 12.04 -2.38 -28.36
C GLU A 407 10.95 -2.38 -27.29
N TYR A 408 10.58 -3.56 -26.75
CA TYR A 408 9.44 -3.71 -25.84
C TYR A 408 9.80 -4.57 -24.63
N GLY A 409 9.54 -4.11 -23.46
CA GLY A 409 9.70 -4.82 -22.20
C GLY A 409 8.54 -4.57 -21.26
N VAL A 410 8.70 -4.91 -19.98
CA VAL A 410 7.60 -4.76 -18.99
C VAL A 410 7.26 -3.31 -18.66
N GLN A 411 8.20 -2.36 -18.82
CA GLN A 411 7.91 -0.93 -18.64
C GLN A 411 6.92 -0.43 -19.70
N GLU A 412 7.16 -0.78 -20.96
CA GLU A 412 6.30 -0.47 -22.09
C GLU A 412 4.94 -1.16 -21.94
N LEU A 413 4.91 -2.42 -21.49
CA LEU A 413 3.68 -3.17 -21.22
C LEU A 413 2.83 -2.47 -20.15
N VAL A 414 3.40 -2.17 -19.00
CA VAL A 414 2.68 -1.49 -17.90
C VAL A 414 2.20 -0.13 -18.35
N GLY A 415 3.03 0.65 -19.06
CA GLY A 415 2.63 1.95 -19.61
C GLY A 415 1.42 1.85 -20.55
N GLN A 416 1.38 0.86 -21.44
CA GLN A 416 0.24 0.63 -22.34
C GLN A 416 -1.03 0.17 -21.60
N LEU A 417 -0.88 -0.69 -20.59
CA LEU A 417 -1.99 -1.13 -19.75
C LEU A 417 -2.60 0.06 -18.98
N ILE A 418 -1.77 0.91 -18.35
CA ILE A 418 -2.22 2.13 -17.68
C ILE A 418 -2.91 3.08 -18.67
N GLN A 419 -2.38 3.26 -19.87
CA GLN A 419 -3.00 4.11 -20.89
C GLN A 419 -4.38 3.57 -21.31
N LYS A 420 -4.53 2.25 -21.39
CA LYS A 420 -5.79 1.61 -21.77
C LYS A 420 -6.83 1.65 -20.66
N TYR A 421 -6.42 1.34 -19.44
CA TYR A 421 -7.31 1.20 -18.30
C TYR A 421 -7.27 2.42 -17.38
N GLY A 422 -6.13 2.71 -16.76
CA GLY A 422 -5.99 3.80 -15.79
C GLY A 422 -6.75 3.53 -14.47
N PRO A 423 -6.72 4.50 -13.53
CA PRO A 423 -7.30 4.31 -12.21
C PRO A 423 -8.84 4.24 -12.20
N ASP A 424 -9.52 4.83 -13.19
CA ASP A 424 -11.00 4.91 -13.25
C ASP A 424 -11.62 3.86 -14.20
N ARG A 425 -10.85 2.94 -14.72
CA ARG A 425 -11.28 1.94 -15.71
C ARG A 425 -10.63 0.61 -15.45
N PRO A 426 -11.06 -0.13 -14.44
CA PRO A 426 -10.44 -1.40 -14.05
C PRO A 426 -10.55 -2.42 -15.18
N PHE A 427 -9.59 -3.33 -15.25
CA PHE A 427 -9.65 -4.44 -16.18
C PHE A 427 -10.47 -5.61 -15.59
N GLN A 428 -10.93 -6.51 -16.47
CA GLN A 428 -11.57 -7.75 -16.05
C GLN A 428 -10.49 -8.77 -15.68
N ASP A 429 -10.50 -9.27 -14.47
CA ASP A 429 -9.46 -10.13 -13.88
C ASP A 429 -9.14 -11.35 -14.78
N GLU A 430 -10.16 -12.05 -15.26
CA GLU A 430 -9.96 -13.22 -16.09
C GLU A 430 -9.39 -12.91 -17.49
N LYS A 431 -9.50 -11.67 -17.97
CA LYS A 431 -9.13 -11.30 -19.34
C LYS A 431 -7.74 -10.69 -19.48
N LEU A 432 -7.09 -10.35 -18.37
CA LEU A 432 -5.81 -9.62 -18.45
C LEU A 432 -4.76 -10.35 -19.31
N PHE A 433 -4.67 -11.67 -19.23
CA PHE A 433 -3.70 -12.44 -20.04
C PHE A 433 -3.98 -12.34 -21.55
N GLU A 434 -5.25 -12.44 -21.95
CA GLU A 434 -5.65 -12.25 -23.34
C GLU A 434 -5.37 -10.83 -23.81
N GLU A 435 -5.64 -9.84 -22.95
CA GLU A 435 -5.37 -8.42 -23.22
C GLU A 435 -3.89 -8.13 -23.41
N ILE A 436 -3.01 -8.74 -22.61
CA ILE A 436 -1.56 -8.60 -22.76
C ILE A 436 -1.11 -9.17 -24.11
N ILE A 437 -1.62 -10.34 -24.52
CA ILE A 437 -1.31 -10.94 -25.83
C ILE A 437 -1.80 -10.05 -26.98
N GLN A 438 -3.01 -9.49 -26.86
CA GLN A 438 -3.55 -8.59 -27.88
C GLN A 438 -2.77 -7.28 -27.99
N LEU A 439 -2.37 -6.69 -26.85
CA LEU A 439 -1.59 -5.46 -26.82
C LEU A 439 -0.19 -5.62 -27.40
N THR A 440 0.47 -6.72 -27.07
CA THR A 440 1.85 -6.99 -27.52
C THR A 440 1.92 -7.60 -28.90
N GLY A 441 0.88 -8.33 -29.33
CA GLY A 441 0.90 -9.15 -30.53
C GLY A 441 1.73 -10.44 -30.41
N PHE A 442 2.32 -10.74 -29.26
CA PHE A 442 3.17 -11.90 -29.03
C PHE A 442 2.37 -13.09 -28.49
N THR A 443 1.97 -13.98 -29.38
CA THR A 443 1.18 -15.19 -29.03
C THR A 443 1.95 -16.17 -28.16
N GLU A 444 3.28 -16.14 -28.19
CA GLU A 444 4.19 -16.93 -27.37
C GLU A 444 4.03 -16.71 -25.88
N LEU A 445 3.54 -15.53 -25.49
CA LEU A 445 3.25 -15.19 -24.10
C LEU A 445 2.18 -16.08 -23.47
N GLN A 446 1.30 -16.70 -24.28
CA GLN A 446 0.30 -17.65 -23.77
C GLN A 446 0.98 -18.80 -23.00
N ASN A 447 1.99 -19.43 -23.61
CA ASN A 447 2.72 -20.51 -22.97
C ASN A 447 3.50 -20.03 -21.73
N PHE A 448 4.07 -18.83 -21.78
CA PHE A 448 4.77 -18.27 -20.64
C PHE A 448 3.82 -18.08 -19.45
N MET A 449 2.65 -17.50 -19.67
CA MET A 449 1.65 -17.25 -18.62
C MET A 449 1.05 -18.56 -18.07
N ASP A 450 0.76 -19.50 -18.95
CA ASP A 450 0.16 -20.79 -18.56
C ASP A 450 1.13 -21.63 -17.73
N ASN A 451 2.44 -21.62 -18.06
CA ASN A 451 3.44 -22.42 -17.36
C ASN A 451 3.90 -21.79 -16.05
N TYR A 452 4.17 -20.46 -16.02
CA TYR A 452 4.92 -19.82 -14.94
C TYR A 452 4.06 -18.95 -14.02
N ILE A 453 2.86 -18.53 -14.44
CA ILE A 453 1.94 -17.73 -13.62
C ILE A 453 0.77 -18.57 -13.14
N LYS A 454 0.05 -19.20 -14.07
CA LYS A 454 -1.08 -20.09 -13.76
C LYS A 454 -0.62 -21.48 -13.32
N GLY A 455 0.45 -21.95 -13.92
CA GLY A 455 1.09 -23.24 -13.64
C GLY A 455 2.17 -23.13 -12.56
N THR A 456 2.81 -24.26 -12.31
CA THR A 456 3.83 -24.43 -11.27
C THR A 456 5.20 -24.80 -11.84
N GLU A 457 5.40 -24.63 -13.16
CA GLU A 457 6.71 -24.89 -13.76
C GLU A 457 7.77 -23.97 -13.14
N ALA A 458 8.97 -24.52 -12.97
CA ALA A 458 10.10 -23.75 -12.47
C ALA A 458 10.43 -22.58 -13.43
N LEU A 459 10.61 -21.38 -12.91
CA LEU A 459 10.93 -20.20 -13.72
C LEU A 459 12.11 -20.47 -14.66
N PRO A 460 12.07 -20.03 -15.93
CA PRO A 460 13.15 -20.24 -16.91
C PRO A 460 14.34 -19.29 -16.65
N LEU A 461 14.63 -19.01 -15.37
CA LEU A 461 15.59 -17.99 -14.94
C LEU A 461 16.98 -18.23 -15.51
N LYS A 462 17.45 -19.49 -15.50
CA LYS A 462 18.78 -19.84 -16.05
C LYS A 462 18.85 -19.54 -17.55
N GLU A 463 17.82 -19.88 -18.30
CA GLU A 463 17.72 -19.63 -19.73
C GLU A 463 17.68 -18.12 -20.01
N MET A 464 16.82 -17.38 -19.35
CA MET A 464 16.65 -15.94 -19.54
C MET A 464 17.95 -15.16 -19.20
N LEU A 465 18.59 -15.51 -18.09
CA LEU A 465 19.89 -14.93 -17.75
C LEU A 465 20.96 -15.24 -18.79
N GLN A 466 20.97 -16.45 -19.38
CA GLN A 466 21.91 -16.78 -20.48
C GLN A 466 21.71 -15.89 -21.70
N LYS A 467 20.45 -15.55 -22.04
CA LYS A 467 20.14 -14.66 -23.19
C LYS A 467 20.74 -13.28 -23.05
N VAL A 468 20.93 -12.80 -21.82
CA VAL A 468 21.60 -11.52 -21.52
C VAL A 468 23.06 -11.68 -21.11
N GLY A 469 23.67 -12.85 -21.37
CA GLY A 469 25.08 -13.12 -21.11
C GLY A 469 25.44 -13.23 -19.63
N LEU A 470 24.49 -13.67 -18.78
CA LEU A 470 24.69 -14.02 -17.39
C LEU A 470 24.62 -15.54 -17.21
N SER A 471 25.28 -16.08 -16.22
CA SER A 471 25.33 -17.53 -15.92
C SER A 471 24.85 -17.76 -14.50
N LEU A 472 23.81 -18.55 -14.33
CA LEU A 472 23.34 -19.04 -13.02
C LEU A 472 23.88 -20.45 -12.78
N LYS A 473 24.75 -20.60 -11.77
CA LYS A 473 25.32 -21.89 -11.33
C LYS A 473 25.38 -21.95 -9.82
N ASN A 474 24.84 -23.02 -9.24
CA ASN A 474 24.82 -23.24 -7.79
C ASN A 474 24.33 -22.04 -6.97
N GLY A 475 23.30 -21.34 -7.48
CA GLY A 475 22.73 -20.15 -6.84
C GLY A 475 23.52 -18.86 -7.07
N GLN A 476 24.66 -18.90 -7.74
CA GLN A 476 25.47 -17.70 -8.07
C GLN A 476 25.18 -17.23 -9.49
N ILE A 477 25.07 -15.90 -9.66
CA ILE A 477 24.83 -15.24 -10.95
C ILE A 477 26.08 -14.42 -11.31
N THR A 478 26.74 -14.80 -12.38
CA THR A 478 27.97 -14.15 -12.83
C THR A 478 27.91 -13.79 -14.30
N PRO A 479 28.59 -12.72 -14.74
CA PRO A 479 28.77 -12.45 -16.16
C PRO A 479 29.45 -13.63 -16.87
N SER A 480 28.95 -13.99 -18.04
CA SER A 480 29.60 -14.99 -18.90
C SER A 480 30.96 -14.48 -19.34
N PRO A 481 32.04 -15.29 -19.31
CA PRO A 481 33.37 -14.84 -19.62
C PRO A 481 33.55 -14.46 -21.11
N LYS A 482 32.70 -14.97 -21.98
CA LYS A 482 32.68 -14.69 -23.43
C LYS A 482 31.23 -14.58 -23.91
N PRO A 483 30.53 -13.49 -23.57
CA PRO A 483 29.17 -13.27 -24.05
C PRO A 483 29.22 -12.99 -25.58
N SER A 484 28.19 -13.44 -26.31
CA SER A 484 28.04 -13.10 -27.74
C SER A 484 27.62 -11.64 -27.90
N VAL A 485 27.69 -11.15 -29.14
CA VAL A 485 27.28 -9.79 -29.50
C VAL A 485 25.76 -9.63 -29.23
N GLU A 486 24.98 -10.62 -29.59
CA GLU A 486 23.52 -10.65 -29.39
C GLU A 486 23.17 -10.61 -27.90
N GLN A 487 23.88 -11.37 -27.07
CA GLN A 487 23.71 -11.35 -25.61
C GLN A 487 24.02 -9.98 -25.01
N LEU A 488 25.10 -9.34 -25.45
CA LEU A 488 25.45 -8.00 -25.00
C LEU A 488 24.45 -6.94 -25.48
N GLN A 489 23.93 -7.11 -26.69
CA GLN A 489 22.90 -6.22 -27.23
C GLN A 489 21.60 -6.35 -26.46
N LEU A 490 21.12 -7.56 -26.21
CA LEU A 490 19.89 -7.79 -25.43
C LEU A 490 20.05 -7.28 -23.99
N ARG A 491 21.21 -7.52 -23.36
CA ARG A 491 21.53 -6.95 -22.04
C ARG A 491 21.44 -5.42 -22.05
N ARG A 492 21.95 -4.75 -23.07
CA ARG A 492 21.92 -3.29 -23.19
C ARG A 492 20.49 -2.74 -23.31
N TYR A 493 19.60 -3.46 -23.97
CA TYR A 493 18.19 -3.08 -24.04
C TYR A 493 17.49 -3.30 -22.70
N TRP A 494 17.87 -4.36 -22.01
CA TRP A 494 17.29 -4.71 -20.72
C TRP A 494 17.75 -3.74 -19.62
N LEU A 495 19.05 -3.52 -19.48
CA LEU A 495 19.69 -2.60 -18.54
C LEU A 495 20.00 -1.24 -19.19
#